data_ecb4e3625ef43f71c7e26b1edbc30537
#
_entry.id   ecb4e3625ef43f71c7e26b1edbc30537
#
_cell.length_a   1.000
_cell.length_b   1.000
_cell.length_c   1.000
_cell.angle_alpha   90.00
_cell.angle_beta   90.00
_cell.angle_gamma   90.00
#
_symmetry.space_group_name_H-M   'P 1'
#
loop_
_entity.id
_entity.type
_entity.pdbx_description
1 polymer ?
#
loop_
_entity_poly.entity_id
_entity_poly.type
_entity_poly.pdbx_seq_one_letter_code
_entity_poly.pdbx_strand_id
1 'polypeptide(L)'
;MCNRYGVPLHAVNIKGVKYVPNSSFNLFSVSKRLREGWTLHGNKNMIWIQKGETKIVFDIRIDTTEGCVFAIYIKRTQINELAAVGLSQSKPISVNKAHELYGHLHEQATRKTAEYLGHRLKREKMKVCEPCALGKARQKNVPKVSIREQSAHPGQLIYLDIATIKGRKNGPKPNARRHWRMMVDDRTGLSISKFYSTKNEMVQPTCVLWNKWRGQYGITIKRVRVDNAGENRSLEKAANGDSWKMNIDFGYTARYTPQQNSLVERRFATSTNRGKALMAAANLDEFHRYKVGYKAFETADQLDGLTVIELDGVKATRYKHFYGQDPKWFNYLRTWGEAGIVKTHTNTTPKVNDRGVTCMFVGYPTQHEGDTKEMWEPIGNAMYTTRDITWLDRMYFQRQISKTEEEVEIIIQPNTTTQTKVVSDDKGIQENDNDDGDDDGDTVMNEEVGSEQLE
;
A
#
# COMPACT_ATOMS: atom_id res chain seq x y z
N MET A 1 0.35 2.65 33.15
CA MET A 1 0.79 1.68 34.16
C MET A 1 -0.46 1.08 34.79
N CYS A 2 -0.41 -0.15 35.22
CA CYS A 2 -1.53 -0.82 35.90
C CYS A 2 -0.98 -1.67 37.06
N ASN A 3 -1.85 -2.03 37.99
CA ASN A 3 -1.50 -2.97 39.04
C ASN A 3 -1.44 -4.41 38.49
N ARG A 4 -1.04 -5.40 39.29
CA ARG A 4 -0.95 -6.82 38.93
C ARG A 4 -2.28 -7.44 38.41
N TYR A 5 -3.40 -6.80 38.66
CA TYR A 5 -4.74 -7.22 38.19
C TYR A 5 -5.17 -6.48 36.91
N GLY A 6 -4.28 -5.68 36.29
CA GLY A 6 -4.55 -4.97 35.06
C GLY A 6 -5.40 -3.70 35.21
N VAL A 7 -5.63 -3.23 36.45
CA VAL A 7 -6.36 -1.97 36.72
C VAL A 7 -5.44 -0.79 36.45
N PRO A 8 -5.82 0.18 35.60
CA PRO A 8 -5.01 1.35 35.31
C PRO A 8 -4.78 2.20 36.56
N LEU A 9 -3.51 2.51 36.86
CA LEU A 9 -3.13 3.41 37.95
C LEU A 9 -2.84 4.82 37.42
N HIS A 10 -2.01 4.92 36.40
CA HIS A 10 -1.65 6.19 35.77
C HIS A 10 -1.38 6.00 34.27
N ALA A 11 -1.72 7.01 33.48
CA ALA A 11 -1.31 7.08 32.08
C ALA A 11 0.02 7.86 32.00
N VAL A 12 1.08 7.21 31.54
CA VAL A 12 2.38 7.86 31.29
C VAL A 12 2.75 7.69 29.82
N ASN A 13 3.06 8.81 29.18
CA ASN A 13 3.52 8.80 27.81
C ASN A 13 5.03 8.58 27.76
N ILE A 14 5.47 7.39 27.35
CA ILE A 14 6.87 7.02 27.23
C ILE A 14 7.28 7.12 25.76
N LYS A 15 8.06 8.17 25.44
CA LYS A 15 8.61 8.38 24.09
C LYS A 15 9.87 7.53 23.86
N GLY A 16 10.12 7.14 22.61
CA GLY A 16 11.36 6.46 22.22
C GLY A 16 11.46 5.02 22.71
N VAL A 17 10.34 4.31 22.81
CA VAL A 17 10.28 2.86 23.06
C VAL A 17 10.64 2.13 21.78
N LYS A 18 11.65 1.25 21.81
CA LYS A 18 11.96 0.34 20.71
C LYS A 18 11.15 -0.95 20.89
N TYR A 19 10.49 -1.37 19.84
CA TYR A 19 9.78 -2.65 19.82
C TYR A 19 10.75 -3.76 19.38
N VAL A 20 10.91 -4.79 20.20
CA VAL A 20 11.72 -5.97 19.89
C VAL A 20 10.77 -7.17 19.79
N PRO A 21 10.49 -7.69 18.55
CA PRO A 21 9.42 -8.67 18.32
C PRO A 21 9.53 -9.96 19.13
N ASN A 22 10.73 -10.42 19.44
CA ASN A 22 10.99 -11.73 20.07
C ASN A 22 11.48 -11.61 21.51
N SER A 23 11.35 -10.44 22.14
CA SER A 23 11.73 -10.27 23.55
C SER A 23 10.59 -10.74 24.45
N SER A 24 10.91 -11.62 25.37
CA SER A 24 9.97 -12.07 26.43
C SER A 24 9.57 -10.96 27.39
N PHE A 25 10.32 -9.88 27.44
CA PHE A 25 10.10 -8.74 28.34
C PHE A 25 10.33 -7.41 27.62
N ASN A 26 9.55 -6.38 28.01
CA ASN A 26 9.80 -5.01 27.58
C ASN A 26 10.88 -4.40 28.49
N LEU A 27 12.02 -4.02 27.92
CA LEU A 27 13.11 -3.40 28.66
C LEU A 27 12.88 -1.89 28.79
N PHE A 28 13.00 -1.38 30.01
CA PHE A 28 12.92 0.04 30.31
C PHE A 28 14.32 0.61 30.59
N SER A 29 14.77 1.55 29.76
CA SER A 29 16.09 2.16 29.92
C SER A 29 16.05 3.24 30.99
N VAL A 30 16.48 2.92 32.22
CA VAL A 30 16.66 3.86 33.31
C VAL A 30 17.74 4.88 33.00
N SER A 31 18.86 4.45 32.40
CA SER A 31 19.97 5.35 32.05
C SER A 31 19.58 6.45 31.08
N LYS A 32 18.70 6.13 30.11
CA LYS A 32 18.15 7.14 29.20
C LYS A 32 17.32 8.18 29.96
N ARG A 33 16.52 7.76 30.93
CA ARG A 33 15.69 8.67 31.74
C ARG A 33 16.53 9.55 32.66
N LEU A 34 17.60 9.01 33.24
CA LEU A 34 18.53 9.82 34.03
C LEU A 34 19.15 10.95 33.18
N ARG A 35 19.54 10.70 31.95
CA ARG A 35 20.02 11.75 31.02
C ARG A 35 18.95 12.80 30.69
N GLU A 36 17.67 12.43 30.74
CA GLU A 36 16.55 13.33 30.55
C GLU A 36 16.14 14.09 31.82
N GLY A 37 16.93 14.00 32.88
CA GLY A 37 16.72 14.71 34.15
C GLY A 37 15.75 14.04 35.12
N TRP A 38 15.55 12.73 35.00
CA TRP A 38 14.87 11.94 36.01
C TRP A 38 15.85 11.55 37.13
N THR A 39 15.35 11.41 38.35
CA THR A 39 16.09 10.88 39.49
C THR A 39 15.67 9.46 39.80
N LEU A 40 16.62 8.60 40.12
CA LEU A 40 16.36 7.21 40.52
C LEU A 40 16.43 7.10 42.05
N HIS A 41 15.40 6.46 42.60
CA HIS A 41 15.28 6.16 44.04
C HIS A 41 14.92 4.69 44.19
N GLY A 42 15.21 4.12 45.36
CA GLY A 42 14.85 2.74 45.61
C GLY A 42 15.09 2.29 47.03
N ASN A 43 14.50 1.13 47.33
CA ASN A 43 14.76 0.35 48.56
C ASN A 43 14.87 -1.13 48.16
N LYS A 44 15.01 -2.04 49.12
CA LYS A 44 15.18 -3.48 48.86
C LYS A 44 14.03 -4.14 48.12
N ASN A 45 12.83 -3.52 48.07
CA ASN A 45 11.62 -4.14 47.53
C ASN A 45 11.14 -3.50 46.22
N MET A 46 11.50 -2.22 45.97
CA MET A 46 11.05 -1.48 44.79
C MET A 46 12.03 -0.40 44.40
N ILE A 47 12.02 0.00 43.14
CA ILE A 47 12.69 1.21 42.66
C ILE A 47 11.66 2.13 41.98
N TRP A 48 11.95 3.42 41.96
CA TRP A 48 11.17 4.37 41.19
C TRP A 48 12.04 5.44 40.57
N ILE A 49 11.59 5.98 39.46
CA ILE A 49 12.16 7.18 38.86
C ILE A 49 11.17 8.33 38.98
N GLN A 50 11.64 9.52 39.19
CA GLN A 50 10.83 10.71 39.42
C GLN A 50 11.35 11.92 38.64
N LYS A 51 10.43 12.72 38.09
CA LYS A 51 10.72 14.02 37.49
C LYS A 51 9.54 14.95 37.77
N GLY A 52 9.76 15.99 38.58
CA GLY A 52 8.68 16.83 39.09
C GLY A 52 7.68 16.00 39.89
N GLU A 53 6.40 16.17 39.58
CA GLU A 53 5.31 15.40 40.21
C GLU A 53 5.11 13.99 39.62
N THR A 54 5.74 13.70 38.49
CA THR A 54 5.58 12.40 37.79
C THR A 54 6.51 11.36 38.39
N LYS A 55 5.93 10.25 38.86
CA LYS A 55 6.64 9.13 39.47
C LYS A 55 6.30 7.83 38.72
N ILE A 56 7.30 7.04 38.34
CA ILE A 56 7.16 5.71 37.76
C ILE A 56 7.75 4.70 38.74
N VAL A 57 6.93 3.82 39.29
CA VAL A 57 7.31 2.85 40.30
C VAL A 57 7.41 1.46 39.67
N PHE A 58 8.52 0.78 39.91
CA PHE A 58 8.75 -0.63 39.57
C PHE A 58 8.62 -1.41 40.91
N ASP A 59 7.44 -1.96 41.12
CA ASP A 59 7.00 -2.60 42.36
C ASP A 59 7.07 -4.12 42.34
N ILE A 60 7.52 -4.71 41.24
CA ILE A 60 7.75 -6.13 41.10
C ILE A 60 9.23 -6.39 41.18
N ARG A 61 9.66 -7.08 42.24
CA ARG A 61 11.02 -7.57 42.36
C ARG A 61 11.10 -9.02 41.89
N ILE A 62 12.03 -9.30 41.00
CA ILE A 62 12.33 -10.63 40.47
C ILE A 62 13.75 -10.96 40.92
N ASP A 63 13.92 -11.88 41.84
CA ASP A 63 15.23 -12.33 42.29
C ASP A 63 15.85 -13.26 41.25
N THR A 64 17.13 -13.08 40.97
CA THR A 64 17.94 -13.86 40.06
C THR A 64 19.15 -14.44 40.80
N THR A 65 19.87 -15.35 40.17
CA THR A 65 21.09 -15.95 40.76
C THR A 65 22.18 -14.96 41.03
N GLU A 66 22.20 -13.79 40.34
CA GLU A 66 23.24 -12.77 40.43
C GLU A 66 22.74 -11.42 40.99
N GLY A 67 21.50 -11.36 41.46
CA GLY A 67 20.92 -10.12 41.96
C GLY A 67 19.39 -10.07 41.83
N CYS A 68 18.86 -8.89 41.52
CA CYS A 68 17.43 -8.75 41.31
C CYS A 68 17.12 -7.78 40.15
N VAL A 69 16.03 -8.02 39.48
CA VAL A 69 15.47 -7.12 38.44
C VAL A 69 14.15 -6.55 38.95
N PHE A 70 13.95 -5.25 38.71
CA PHE A 70 12.70 -4.59 39.05
C PHE A 70 11.84 -4.43 37.82
N ALA A 71 10.55 -4.79 37.91
CA ALA A 71 9.59 -4.76 36.85
C ALA A 71 8.32 -3.99 37.21
N ILE A 72 7.52 -3.66 36.21
CA ILE A 72 6.24 -3.00 36.34
C ILE A 72 5.27 -3.58 35.31
N TYR A 73 4.01 -3.75 35.69
CA TYR A 73 2.98 -4.08 34.72
C TYR A 73 2.59 -2.87 33.87
N ILE A 74 2.68 -3.02 32.55
CA ILE A 74 2.24 -2.02 31.59
C ILE A 74 1.08 -2.60 30.79
N LYS A 75 -0.11 -2.05 30.98
CA LYS A 75 -1.22 -2.28 30.07
C LYS A 75 -1.05 -1.34 28.90
N ARG A 76 -0.84 -1.86 27.68
CA ARG A 76 -1.02 -1.05 26.48
C ARG A 76 -2.46 -0.52 26.53
N THR A 77 -2.64 0.77 26.70
CA THR A 77 -3.82 1.41 26.19
C THR A 77 -3.71 1.16 24.70
N GLN A 78 -4.49 0.24 24.19
CA GLN A 78 -4.69 0.17 22.75
C GLN A 78 -5.19 1.56 22.37
N ILE A 79 -4.30 2.37 21.81
CA ILE A 79 -4.74 3.33 20.84
C ILE A 79 -5.23 2.39 19.74
N ASN A 80 -6.54 2.12 19.77
CA ASN A 80 -7.20 1.53 18.64
C ASN A 80 -7.00 2.53 17.50
N GLU A 81 -5.88 2.45 16.81
CA GLU A 81 -5.81 2.83 15.42
C GLU A 81 -6.67 1.81 14.70
N LEU A 82 -7.96 1.90 14.97
CA LEU A 82 -8.96 1.25 14.20
C LEU A 82 -8.83 1.83 12.79
N ALA A 83 -8.24 1.06 11.92
CA ALA A 83 -8.53 1.11 10.51
C ALA A 83 -9.98 0.66 10.26
N ALA A 84 -10.85 0.88 11.21
CA ALA A 84 -12.28 0.67 11.08
C ALA A 84 -12.90 2.01 10.70
N VAL A 85 -13.14 2.19 9.44
CA VAL A 85 -14.06 3.21 8.97
C VAL A 85 -15.49 2.76 9.28
N GLY A 86 -15.80 2.73 10.54
CA GLY A 86 -17.17 2.89 10.97
C GLY A 86 -17.43 4.39 11.08
N LEU A 87 -18.24 4.94 10.24
CA LEU A 87 -18.69 6.33 10.26
C LEU A 87 -19.65 6.61 11.43
N SER A 88 -19.21 6.33 12.65
CA SER A 88 -19.74 7.01 13.81
C SER A 88 -18.73 8.11 14.13
N GLN A 89 -19.16 9.30 14.48
CA GLN A 89 -18.44 10.55 14.85
C GLN A 89 -16.98 10.32 15.30
N SER A 90 -16.13 9.88 14.39
CA SER A 90 -14.87 9.24 14.68
C SER A 90 -13.79 10.26 14.92
N LYS A 91 -12.86 9.89 15.77
CA LYS A 91 -11.62 10.65 16.03
C LYS A 91 -10.96 11.06 14.73
N PRO A 92 -10.42 12.28 14.63
CA PRO A 92 -9.77 12.75 13.42
C PRO A 92 -8.64 11.79 12.99
N ILE A 93 -8.70 11.32 11.75
CA ILE A 93 -7.66 10.48 11.16
C ILE A 93 -6.50 11.34 10.64
N SER A 94 -5.31 10.77 10.64
CA SER A 94 -4.13 11.39 10.01
C SER A 94 -4.36 11.59 8.51
N VAL A 95 -3.92 12.73 7.96
CA VAL A 95 -3.95 12.95 6.49
C VAL A 95 -3.13 11.90 5.74
N ASN A 96 -2.06 11.38 6.35
CA ASN A 96 -1.25 10.31 5.77
C ASN A 96 -2.04 9.00 5.73
N LYS A 97 -2.80 8.68 6.79
CA LYS A 97 -3.66 7.49 6.79
C LYS A 97 -4.80 7.61 5.79
N ALA A 98 -5.43 8.78 5.66
CA ALA A 98 -6.43 9.03 4.63
C ALA A 98 -5.86 8.88 3.21
N HIS A 99 -4.65 9.38 2.98
CA HIS A 99 -3.91 9.20 1.74
C HIS A 99 -3.71 7.72 1.35
N GLU A 100 -3.35 6.87 2.32
CA GLU A 100 -3.25 5.42 2.12
C GLU A 100 -4.61 4.77 1.81
N LEU A 101 -5.63 5.08 2.62
CA LEU A 101 -6.98 4.55 2.47
C LEU A 101 -7.60 4.89 1.10
N TYR A 102 -7.33 6.08 0.57
CA TYR A 102 -7.87 6.52 -0.72
C TYR A 102 -6.98 6.18 -1.92
N GLY A 103 -6.05 5.24 -1.76
CA GLY A 103 -5.22 4.77 -2.86
C GLY A 103 -4.18 5.78 -3.31
N HIS A 104 -3.54 6.43 -2.35
CA HIS A 104 -2.41 7.33 -2.56
C HIS A 104 -2.74 8.55 -3.45
N LEU A 105 -3.91 9.17 -3.24
CA LEU A 105 -4.30 10.45 -3.85
C LEU A 105 -3.31 11.55 -3.44
N HIS A 106 -3.12 12.58 -4.29
CA HIS A 106 -2.36 13.75 -3.86
C HIS A 106 -3.07 14.50 -2.71
N GLU A 107 -2.36 15.30 -1.93
CA GLU A 107 -2.85 15.91 -0.68
C GLU A 107 -4.19 16.63 -0.85
N GLN A 108 -4.33 17.47 -1.86
CA GLN A 108 -5.55 18.25 -2.08
C GLN A 108 -6.76 17.34 -2.37
N ALA A 109 -6.58 16.31 -3.22
CA ALA A 109 -7.63 15.34 -3.48
C ALA A 109 -7.96 14.51 -2.24
N THR A 110 -6.96 14.09 -1.46
CA THR A 110 -7.15 13.40 -0.19
C THR A 110 -8.04 14.20 0.75
N ARG A 111 -7.77 15.51 0.90
CA ARG A 111 -8.56 16.39 1.77
C ARG A 111 -9.98 16.59 1.28
N LYS A 112 -10.18 16.87 -0.01
CA LYS A 112 -11.52 17.02 -0.61
C LYS A 112 -12.34 15.73 -0.52
N THR A 113 -11.71 14.58 -0.76
CA THR A 113 -12.37 13.28 -0.64
C THR A 113 -12.75 12.98 0.80
N ALA A 114 -11.86 13.28 1.76
CA ALA A 114 -12.18 13.10 3.18
C ALA A 114 -13.36 14.00 3.62
N GLU A 115 -13.37 15.25 3.19
CA GLU A 115 -14.44 16.19 3.46
C GLU A 115 -15.78 15.68 2.90
N TYR A 116 -15.79 15.26 1.64
CA TYR A 116 -16.99 14.71 1.01
C TYR A 116 -17.52 13.44 1.69
N LEU A 117 -16.61 12.55 2.12
CA LEU A 117 -16.97 11.33 2.84
C LEU A 117 -17.28 11.55 4.33
N GLY A 118 -17.23 12.79 4.82
CA GLY A 118 -17.45 13.11 6.23
C GLY A 118 -16.35 12.68 7.18
N HIS A 119 -15.16 12.33 6.65
CA HIS A 119 -14.00 11.94 7.45
C HIS A 119 -13.30 13.17 8.02
N ARG A 120 -13.15 13.23 9.34
CA ARG A 120 -12.40 14.29 10.01
C ARG A 120 -10.90 14.04 9.89
N LEU A 121 -10.15 15.00 9.34
CA LEU A 121 -8.69 14.94 9.26
C LEU A 121 -8.03 15.73 10.39
N LYS A 122 -6.90 15.23 10.90
CA LYS A 122 -6.00 15.98 11.77
C LYS A 122 -5.42 17.18 11.01
N ARG A 123 -5.24 18.32 11.71
CA ARG A 123 -4.56 19.51 11.16
C ARG A 123 -3.05 19.25 11.12
N GLU A 124 -2.58 18.62 10.06
CA GLU A 124 -1.17 18.32 9.85
C GLU A 124 -0.84 18.42 8.36
N LYS A 125 0.45 18.60 8.04
CA LYS A 125 0.95 18.51 6.64
C LYS A 125 1.12 17.03 6.27
N MET A 126 0.81 16.71 5.02
CA MET A 126 1.08 15.38 4.48
C MET A 126 2.60 15.18 4.40
N LYS A 127 3.07 14.08 4.93
CA LYS A 127 4.48 13.68 4.84
C LYS A 127 4.76 13.05 3.48
N VAL A 128 6.03 13.02 3.09
CA VAL A 128 6.45 12.29 1.90
C VAL A 128 6.06 10.82 2.08
N CYS A 129 5.27 10.30 1.15
CA CYS A 129 4.88 8.90 1.13
C CYS A 129 5.90 8.13 0.30
N GLU A 130 6.67 7.26 0.94
CA GLU A 130 7.70 6.45 0.28
C GLU A 130 7.12 5.56 -0.83
N PRO A 131 6.00 4.82 -0.63
CA PRO A 131 5.34 4.08 -1.71
C PRO A 131 4.97 4.95 -2.91
N CYS A 132 4.50 6.18 -2.66
CA CYS A 132 4.23 7.13 -3.75
C CYS A 132 5.50 7.57 -4.46
N ALA A 133 6.56 7.86 -3.73
CA ALA A 133 7.84 8.26 -4.33
C ALA A 133 8.42 7.13 -5.20
N LEU A 134 8.38 5.90 -4.71
CA LEU A 134 8.80 4.71 -5.46
C LEU A 134 7.91 4.44 -6.66
N GLY A 135 6.58 4.44 -6.46
CA GLY A 135 5.61 4.08 -7.50
C GLY A 135 5.40 5.16 -8.55
N LYS A 136 5.59 6.44 -8.21
CA LYS A 136 5.34 7.61 -9.07
C LYS A 136 6.62 8.30 -9.56
N ALA A 137 7.79 7.73 -9.28
CA ALA A 137 9.06 8.25 -9.78
C ALA A 137 9.05 8.34 -11.31
N ARG A 138 9.18 9.55 -11.86
CA ARG A 138 9.19 9.81 -13.30
C ARG A 138 9.90 11.11 -13.64
N GLN A 139 10.28 11.21 -14.90
CA GLN A 139 10.83 12.43 -15.47
C GLN A 139 9.78 13.55 -15.53
N LYS A 140 10.20 14.81 -15.34
CA LYS A 140 9.31 15.98 -15.40
C LYS A 140 8.60 16.08 -16.75
N ASN A 141 7.27 16.18 -16.75
CA ASN A 141 6.49 16.35 -17.97
C ASN A 141 6.41 17.81 -18.39
N VAL A 142 6.45 18.04 -19.69
CA VAL A 142 6.12 19.34 -20.29
C VAL A 142 4.59 19.47 -20.33
N PRO A 143 3.99 20.55 -19.78
CA PRO A 143 2.55 20.75 -19.82
C PRO A 143 2.08 20.91 -21.27
N LYS A 144 1.10 20.10 -21.67
CA LYS A 144 0.37 20.31 -22.93
C LYS A 144 -1.07 20.67 -22.60
N VAL A 145 -1.49 21.83 -23.03
CA VAL A 145 -2.88 22.29 -22.92
C VAL A 145 -3.71 21.56 -23.96
N SER A 146 -4.78 20.88 -23.53
CA SER A 146 -5.75 20.27 -24.45
C SER A 146 -6.88 21.26 -24.72
N ILE A 147 -7.12 21.58 -25.98
CA ILE A 147 -8.20 22.48 -26.44
C ILE A 147 -9.50 21.70 -26.69
N ARG A 148 -9.56 20.43 -26.26
CA ARG A 148 -10.70 19.58 -26.56
C ARG A 148 -11.91 19.89 -25.68
N GLU A 149 -13.07 20.04 -26.31
CA GLU A 149 -14.35 20.14 -25.62
C GLU A 149 -14.71 18.82 -24.94
N GLN A 150 -15.08 18.87 -23.68
CA GLN A 150 -15.43 17.70 -22.88
C GLN A 150 -16.88 17.28 -23.15
N SER A 151 -17.18 16.00 -23.04
CA SER A 151 -18.53 15.47 -23.20
C SER A 151 -19.51 16.10 -22.20
N ALA A 152 -20.76 16.35 -22.63
CA ALA A 152 -21.78 16.95 -21.78
C ALA A 152 -22.32 15.97 -20.71
N HIS A 153 -22.40 14.68 -21.03
CA HIS A 153 -23.00 13.67 -20.16
C HIS A 153 -22.11 12.44 -19.97
N PRO A 154 -22.19 11.74 -18.81
CA PRO A 154 -21.55 10.46 -18.60
C PRO A 154 -21.93 9.44 -19.68
N GLY A 155 -20.97 8.64 -20.13
CA GLY A 155 -21.17 7.63 -21.18
C GLY A 155 -21.24 8.18 -22.60
N GLN A 156 -21.29 9.49 -22.82
CA GLN A 156 -21.35 10.06 -24.17
C GLN A 156 -20.13 9.66 -25.02
N LEU A 157 -18.95 9.65 -24.42
CA LEU A 157 -17.70 9.20 -25.04
C LEU A 157 -16.88 8.40 -24.04
N ILE A 158 -16.57 7.17 -24.38
CA ILE A 158 -15.67 6.29 -23.62
C ILE A 158 -14.38 6.08 -24.41
N TYR A 159 -13.23 6.26 -23.76
CA TYR A 159 -11.93 5.85 -24.27
C TYR A 159 -11.66 4.44 -23.78
N LEU A 160 -11.28 3.54 -24.67
CA LEU A 160 -10.96 2.16 -24.35
C LEU A 160 -9.61 1.79 -24.96
N ASP A 161 -8.81 1.08 -24.19
CA ASP A 161 -7.53 0.54 -24.65
C ASP A 161 -7.14 -0.71 -23.84
N ILE A 162 -6.19 -1.50 -24.36
CA ILE A 162 -5.72 -2.74 -23.75
C ILE A 162 -4.21 -2.74 -23.67
N ALA A 163 -3.69 -2.62 -22.46
CA ALA A 163 -2.28 -2.83 -22.18
C ALA A 163 -1.99 -4.31 -21.85
N THR A 164 -0.78 -4.76 -22.15
CA THR A 164 -0.31 -6.09 -21.73
C THR A 164 0.85 -5.97 -20.76
N ILE A 165 0.70 -6.53 -19.56
CA ILE A 165 1.80 -6.60 -18.60
C ILE A 165 2.79 -7.67 -19.06
N LYS A 166 4.01 -7.23 -19.37
CA LYS A 166 5.12 -8.09 -19.77
C LYS A 166 5.96 -8.47 -18.55
N GLY A 167 6.40 -9.72 -18.49
CA GLY A 167 7.40 -10.16 -17.51
C GLY A 167 8.81 -9.66 -17.88
N ARG A 168 9.71 -9.69 -16.92
CA ARG A 168 11.14 -9.46 -17.13
C ARG A 168 11.77 -10.72 -17.76
N LYS A 169 12.78 -10.57 -18.61
CA LYS A 169 13.41 -11.68 -19.37
C LYS A 169 13.90 -12.83 -18.47
N ASN A 170 14.45 -12.50 -17.29
CA ASN A 170 14.95 -13.47 -16.30
C ASN A 170 14.26 -13.30 -14.92
N GLY A 171 13.03 -12.81 -14.89
CA GLY A 171 12.26 -12.58 -13.67
C GLY A 171 11.04 -13.48 -13.54
N PRO A 172 10.24 -13.25 -12.49
CA PRO A 172 8.99 -13.97 -12.29
C PRO A 172 8.07 -13.85 -13.48
N LYS A 173 7.36 -14.94 -13.80
CA LYS A 173 6.36 -14.93 -14.87
C LYS A 173 5.14 -14.11 -14.41
N PRO A 174 4.57 -13.24 -15.27
CA PRO A 174 3.35 -12.53 -14.95
C PRO A 174 2.19 -13.51 -14.76
N ASN A 175 1.17 -13.07 -14.02
CA ASN A 175 -0.08 -13.81 -13.88
C ASN A 175 -0.68 -14.10 -15.27
N ALA A 176 -1.43 -15.18 -15.39
CA ALA A 176 -2.15 -15.50 -16.63
C ALA A 176 -3.05 -14.33 -17.05
N ARG A 177 -3.71 -13.65 -16.11
CA ARG A 177 -4.47 -12.42 -16.30
C ARG A 177 -3.54 -11.22 -16.46
N ARG A 178 -3.02 -11.02 -17.66
CA ARG A 178 -2.02 -9.98 -17.98
C ARG A 178 -2.50 -8.93 -19.00
N HIS A 179 -3.64 -9.14 -19.61
CA HIS A 179 -4.23 -8.19 -20.55
C HIS A 179 -5.18 -7.27 -19.81
N TRP A 180 -4.78 -6.03 -19.68
CA TRP A 180 -5.44 -5.00 -18.89
C TRP A 180 -6.27 -4.10 -19.78
N ARG A 181 -7.60 -4.30 -19.78
CA ARG A 181 -8.54 -3.38 -20.42
C ARG A 181 -8.79 -2.20 -19.48
N MET A 182 -8.67 -1.00 -20.02
CA MET A 182 -9.02 0.26 -19.37
C MET A 182 -10.10 0.96 -20.16
N MET A 183 -11.16 1.41 -19.49
CA MET A 183 -12.16 2.32 -20.04
C MET A 183 -12.14 3.60 -19.21
N VAL A 184 -12.23 4.75 -19.88
CA VAL A 184 -12.26 6.05 -19.23
C VAL A 184 -13.40 6.87 -19.81
N ASP A 185 -14.33 7.28 -18.95
CA ASP A 185 -15.40 8.19 -19.33
C ASP A 185 -14.84 9.62 -19.53
N ASP A 186 -15.22 10.23 -20.63
CA ASP A 186 -14.75 11.56 -20.99
C ASP A 186 -15.25 12.66 -20.04
N ARG A 187 -16.50 12.56 -19.60
CA ARG A 187 -17.14 13.58 -18.77
C ARG A 187 -16.60 13.58 -17.35
N THR A 188 -16.62 12.44 -16.69
CA THR A 188 -16.30 12.31 -15.28
C THR A 188 -14.83 11.95 -15.03
N GLY A 189 -14.15 11.43 -16.07
CA GLY A 189 -12.83 10.84 -15.94
C GLY A 189 -12.82 9.56 -15.09
N LEU A 190 -13.99 8.94 -14.81
CA LEU A 190 -14.04 7.65 -14.14
C LEU A 190 -13.32 6.61 -14.99
N SER A 191 -12.41 5.88 -14.37
CA SER A 191 -11.74 4.73 -14.99
C SER A 191 -12.30 3.42 -14.46
N ILE A 192 -12.50 2.48 -15.39
CA ILE A 192 -12.97 1.14 -15.07
C ILE A 192 -12.08 0.15 -15.78
N SER A 193 -11.35 -0.62 -15.02
CA SER A 193 -10.40 -1.58 -15.54
C SER A 193 -10.70 -3.01 -15.13
N LYS A 194 -10.20 -3.95 -15.94
CA LYS A 194 -10.30 -5.38 -15.67
C LYS A 194 -9.17 -6.11 -16.39
N PHE A 195 -8.71 -7.19 -15.79
CA PHE A 195 -7.67 -8.04 -16.34
C PHE A 195 -8.23 -9.34 -16.89
N TYR A 196 -7.66 -9.80 -18.02
CA TYR A 196 -8.04 -11.00 -18.75
C TYR A 196 -6.82 -11.84 -19.10
N SER A 197 -7.04 -13.14 -19.36
CA SER A 197 -5.96 -14.05 -19.78
C SER A 197 -5.64 -13.89 -21.27
N THR A 198 -6.64 -13.57 -22.08
CA THR A 198 -6.49 -13.21 -23.49
C THR A 198 -7.19 -11.89 -23.79
N LYS A 199 -6.79 -11.18 -24.84
CA LYS A 199 -7.40 -9.91 -25.22
C LYS A 199 -8.86 -10.07 -25.63
N ASN A 200 -9.19 -11.17 -26.33
CA ASN A 200 -10.56 -11.42 -26.80
C ASN A 200 -11.55 -11.71 -25.67
N GLU A 201 -11.11 -12.24 -24.55
CA GLU A 201 -11.98 -12.47 -23.38
C GLU A 201 -12.66 -11.19 -22.87
N MET A 202 -12.15 -10.01 -23.20
CA MET A 202 -12.74 -8.74 -22.75
C MET A 202 -14.08 -8.43 -23.44
N VAL A 203 -14.37 -9.01 -24.61
CA VAL A 203 -15.50 -8.61 -25.46
C VAL A 203 -16.84 -8.81 -24.75
N GLN A 204 -17.18 -10.03 -24.38
CA GLN A 204 -18.45 -10.32 -23.72
C GLN A 204 -18.64 -9.60 -22.36
N PRO A 205 -17.66 -9.63 -21.41
CA PRO A 205 -17.80 -8.89 -20.17
C PRO A 205 -17.94 -7.38 -20.36
N THR A 206 -17.40 -6.81 -21.44
CA THR A 206 -17.58 -5.39 -21.76
C THR A 206 -19.01 -5.12 -22.22
N CYS A 207 -19.56 -5.93 -23.11
CA CYS A 207 -20.95 -5.81 -23.54
C CYS A 207 -21.92 -5.99 -22.36
N VAL A 208 -21.71 -6.98 -21.49
CA VAL A 208 -22.51 -7.18 -20.27
C VAL A 208 -22.47 -5.93 -19.38
N LEU A 209 -21.29 -5.35 -19.18
CA LEU A 209 -21.16 -4.14 -18.36
C LEU A 209 -21.88 -2.95 -18.97
N TRP A 210 -21.74 -2.72 -20.28
CA TRP A 210 -22.42 -1.63 -20.98
C TRP A 210 -23.94 -1.80 -20.98
N ASN A 211 -24.43 -3.03 -21.12
CA ASN A 211 -25.86 -3.33 -21.01
C ASN A 211 -26.38 -3.09 -19.58
N LYS A 212 -25.58 -3.44 -18.56
CA LYS A 212 -25.88 -3.10 -17.16
C LYS A 212 -25.97 -1.58 -16.96
N TRP A 213 -25.05 -0.79 -17.53
CA TRP A 213 -25.09 0.66 -17.46
C TRP A 213 -26.38 1.21 -18.06
N ARG A 214 -26.76 0.72 -19.24
CA ARG A 214 -28.01 1.09 -19.91
C ARG A 214 -29.24 0.74 -19.07
N GLY A 215 -29.31 -0.50 -18.59
CA GLY A 215 -30.52 -1.00 -17.89
C GLY A 215 -30.66 -0.53 -16.43
N GLN A 216 -29.56 -0.42 -15.67
CA GLN A 216 -29.62 -0.11 -14.25
C GLN A 216 -29.38 1.38 -13.93
N TYR A 217 -28.61 2.07 -14.75
CA TYR A 217 -28.18 3.45 -14.46
C TYR A 217 -28.63 4.46 -15.52
N GLY A 218 -29.31 4.00 -16.60
CA GLY A 218 -29.74 4.86 -17.70
C GLY A 218 -28.58 5.45 -18.51
N ILE A 219 -27.36 4.94 -18.33
CA ILE A 219 -26.16 5.43 -19.03
C ILE A 219 -26.03 4.74 -20.36
N THR A 220 -26.26 5.49 -21.45
CA THR A 220 -26.14 5.00 -22.81
C THR A 220 -24.83 5.47 -23.43
N ILE A 221 -24.00 4.54 -23.87
CA ILE A 221 -22.77 4.86 -24.58
C ILE A 221 -23.13 5.26 -26.02
N LYS A 222 -22.71 6.46 -26.41
CA LYS A 222 -22.92 6.98 -27.75
C LYS A 222 -21.71 6.69 -28.65
N ARG A 223 -20.52 6.89 -28.12
CA ARG A 223 -19.28 6.72 -28.88
C ARG A 223 -18.20 6.05 -28.03
N VAL A 224 -17.43 5.17 -28.66
CA VAL A 224 -16.23 4.58 -28.07
C VAL A 224 -15.02 4.93 -28.92
N ARG A 225 -13.95 5.44 -28.32
CA ARG A 225 -12.67 5.66 -28.98
C ARG A 225 -11.70 4.55 -28.64
N VAL A 226 -11.18 3.89 -29.69
CA VAL A 226 -10.30 2.74 -29.58
C VAL A 226 -9.17 2.80 -30.60
N ASP A 227 -8.14 1.99 -30.42
CA ASP A 227 -7.18 1.71 -31.47
C ASP A 227 -7.76 0.72 -32.51
N ASN A 228 -7.09 0.60 -33.65
CA ASN A 228 -7.55 -0.27 -34.75
C ASN A 228 -7.10 -1.74 -34.56
N ALA A 229 -7.12 -2.27 -33.34
CA ALA A 229 -6.80 -3.67 -33.06
C ALA A 229 -7.97 -4.62 -33.33
N GLY A 230 -7.65 -5.89 -33.59
CA GLY A 230 -8.64 -6.91 -33.95
C GLY A 230 -9.67 -7.15 -32.83
N GLU A 231 -9.26 -7.13 -31.59
CA GLU A 231 -10.12 -7.27 -30.42
C GLU A 231 -11.16 -6.15 -30.30
N ASN A 232 -10.82 -4.92 -30.71
CA ASN A 232 -11.74 -3.79 -30.70
C ASN A 232 -12.79 -3.88 -31.84
N ARG A 233 -12.41 -4.44 -33.00
CA ARG A 233 -13.37 -4.75 -34.07
C ARG A 233 -14.32 -5.87 -33.65
N SER A 234 -13.84 -6.86 -32.93
CA SER A 234 -14.68 -7.92 -32.36
C SER A 234 -15.66 -7.36 -31.33
N LEU A 235 -15.23 -6.38 -30.52
CA LEU A 235 -16.08 -5.68 -29.56
C LEU A 235 -17.18 -4.87 -30.28
N GLU A 236 -16.84 -4.11 -31.32
CA GLU A 236 -17.82 -3.38 -32.13
C GLU A 236 -18.88 -4.31 -32.72
N LYS A 237 -18.43 -5.40 -33.39
CA LYS A 237 -19.32 -6.40 -33.97
C LYS A 237 -20.24 -7.03 -32.92
N ALA A 238 -19.72 -7.33 -31.73
CA ALA A 238 -20.52 -7.91 -30.65
C ALA A 238 -21.52 -6.88 -30.09
N ALA A 239 -21.09 -5.68 -29.75
CA ALA A 239 -21.93 -4.64 -29.13
C ALA A 239 -23.08 -4.20 -30.05
N ASN A 240 -22.82 -4.05 -31.33
CA ASN A 240 -23.82 -3.62 -32.34
C ASN A 240 -24.57 -4.77 -33.01
N GLY A 241 -24.14 -6.01 -32.77
CA GLY A 241 -24.82 -7.21 -33.31
C GLY A 241 -26.16 -7.50 -32.64
N ASP A 242 -26.86 -8.50 -33.17
CA ASP A 242 -28.24 -8.84 -32.81
C ASP A 242 -28.48 -9.13 -31.34
N SER A 243 -27.47 -9.65 -30.66
CA SER A 243 -27.57 -10.00 -29.23
C SER A 243 -27.65 -8.77 -28.30
N TRP A 244 -26.99 -7.68 -28.66
CA TRP A 244 -26.87 -6.51 -27.77
C TRP A 244 -27.55 -5.25 -28.34
N LYS A 245 -27.49 -5.04 -29.64
CA LYS A 245 -28.11 -3.90 -30.38
C LYS A 245 -27.88 -2.55 -29.70
N MET A 246 -26.62 -2.28 -29.36
CA MET A 246 -26.28 -1.07 -28.58
C MET A 246 -26.20 0.18 -29.43
N ASN A 247 -26.00 0.05 -30.72
CA ASN A 247 -25.87 1.16 -31.68
C ASN A 247 -24.82 2.19 -31.30
N ILE A 248 -23.62 1.71 -30.96
CA ILE A 248 -22.48 2.52 -30.53
C ILE A 248 -21.63 2.90 -31.75
N ASP A 249 -21.26 4.18 -31.86
CA ASP A 249 -20.29 4.66 -32.84
C ASP A 249 -18.85 4.37 -32.38
N PHE A 250 -18.10 3.57 -33.15
CA PHE A 250 -16.69 3.26 -32.86
C PHE A 250 -15.76 4.14 -33.67
N GLY A 251 -15.08 5.07 -32.98
CA GLY A 251 -14.05 5.94 -33.55
C GLY A 251 -12.66 5.31 -33.41
N TYR A 252 -12.06 4.88 -34.50
CA TYR A 252 -10.72 4.31 -34.54
C TYR A 252 -9.64 5.42 -34.60
N THR A 253 -8.58 5.30 -33.81
CA THR A 253 -7.45 6.19 -33.87
C THR A 253 -6.59 5.88 -35.11
N ALA A 254 -6.13 6.91 -35.80
CA ALA A 254 -5.23 6.73 -36.93
C ALA A 254 -3.86 6.18 -36.46
N ARG A 255 -3.22 5.36 -37.31
CA ARG A 255 -1.86 4.88 -37.03
C ARG A 255 -0.92 6.05 -36.82
N TYR A 256 -0.01 5.94 -35.83
CA TYR A 256 0.99 6.97 -35.48
C TYR A 256 0.43 8.30 -34.94
N THR A 257 -0.79 8.32 -34.40
CA THR A 257 -1.35 9.49 -33.72
C THR A 257 -1.71 9.18 -32.26
N PRO A 258 -0.72 8.94 -31.39
CA PRO A 258 -0.95 8.60 -29.97
C PRO A 258 -1.74 9.67 -29.22
N GLN A 259 -1.67 10.92 -29.71
CA GLN A 259 -2.39 12.06 -29.13
C GLN A 259 -3.92 11.87 -29.10
N GLN A 260 -4.48 11.05 -29.97
CA GLN A 260 -5.94 10.82 -30.05
C GLN A 260 -6.48 9.90 -28.95
N ASN A 261 -5.64 9.09 -28.29
CA ASN A 261 -6.02 8.23 -27.18
C ASN A 261 -5.33 8.63 -25.84
N SER A 262 -4.83 9.85 -25.79
CA SER A 262 -4.00 10.36 -24.68
C SER A 262 -4.70 10.32 -23.31
N LEU A 263 -6.04 10.28 -23.26
CA LEU A 263 -6.79 10.21 -22.00
C LEU A 263 -6.60 8.86 -21.32
N VAL A 264 -6.82 7.77 -22.06
CA VAL A 264 -6.67 6.40 -21.53
C VAL A 264 -5.20 6.07 -21.29
N GLU A 265 -4.27 6.53 -22.14
CA GLU A 265 -2.83 6.36 -21.92
C GLU A 265 -2.36 7.01 -20.61
N ARG A 266 -2.78 8.27 -20.38
CA ARG A 266 -2.50 8.95 -19.10
C ARG A 266 -3.12 8.23 -17.91
N ARG A 267 -4.29 7.62 -18.10
CA ARG A 267 -4.95 6.84 -17.06
C ARG A 267 -4.17 5.57 -16.75
N PHE A 268 -3.69 4.84 -17.73
CA PHE A 268 -2.78 3.70 -17.51
C PHE A 268 -1.55 4.11 -16.68
N ALA A 269 -0.91 5.23 -17.01
CA ALA A 269 0.24 5.73 -16.25
C ALA A 269 -0.13 6.04 -14.79
N THR A 270 -1.27 6.71 -14.56
CA THR A 270 -1.75 7.05 -13.22
C THR A 270 -2.06 5.79 -12.42
N SER A 271 -2.83 4.86 -12.99
CA SER A 271 -3.22 3.61 -12.34
C SER A 271 -2.02 2.70 -12.07
N THR A 272 -1.05 2.65 -13.00
CA THR A 272 0.21 1.93 -12.80
C THR A 272 0.99 2.49 -11.62
N ASN A 273 1.13 3.82 -11.53
CA ASN A 273 1.86 4.45 -10.43
C ASN A 273 1.17 4.23 -9.08
N ARG A 274 -0.16 4.33 -9.04
CA ARG A 274 -0.94 4.05 -7.81
C ARG A 274 -0.87 2.57 -7.43
N GLY A 275 -1.07 1.65 -8.38
CA GLY A 275 -0.97 0.23 -8.11
C GLY A 275 0.42 -0.19 -7.63
N LYS A 276 1.50 0.40 -8.20
CA LYS A 276 2.86 0.21 -7.68
C LYS A 276 3.01 0.75 -6.26
N ALA A 277 2.39 1.88 -5.94
CA ALA A 277 2.40 2.44 -4.58
C ALA A 277 1.64 1.53 -3.59
N LEU A 278 0.49 0.98 -3.98
CA LEU A 278 -0.25 -0.01 -3.17
C LEU A 278 0.62 -1.25 -2.89
N MET A 279 1.24 -1.81 -3.92
CA MET A 279 2.12 -2.98 -3.77
C MET A 279 3.36 -2.69 -2.91
N ALA A 280 3.94 -1.49 -3.01
CA ALA A 280 5.06 -1.08 -2.17
C ALA A 280 4.64 -0.87 -0.72
N ALA A 281 3.47 -0.25 -0.49
CA ALA A 281 2.90 -0.07 0.86
C ALA A 281 2.59 -1.41 1.54
N ALA A 282 2.17 -2.41 0.76
CA ALA A 282 1.93 -3.78 1.24
C ALA A 282 3.20 -4.62 1.39
N ASN A 283 4.38 -4.06 1.17
CA ASN A 283 5.70 -4.72 1.25
C ASN A 283 5.85 -5.94 0.34
N LEU A 284 5.17 -5.94 -0.83
CA LEU A 284 5.28 -7.04 -1.78
C LEU A 284 6.66 -7.06 -2.45
N ASP A 285 7.30 -8.22 -2.43
CA ASP A 285 8.47 -8.50 -3.24
C ASP A 285 8.13 -8.66 -4.73
N GLU A 286 9.13 -8.79 -5.59
CA GLU A 286 8.93 -8.88 -7.04
C GLU A 286 8.06 -10.09 -7.42
N PHE A 287 8.25 -11.24 -6.80
CA PHE A 287 7.48 -12.45 -7.09
C PHE A 287 5.98 -12.25 -6.82
N HIS A 288 5.63 -11.75 -5.64
CA HIS A 288 4.23 -11.51 -5.26
C HIS A 288 3.59 -10.38 -6.08
N ARG A 289 4.36 -9.35 -6.49
CA ARG A 289 3.88 -8.31 -7.41
C ARG A 289 3.40 -8.88 -8.74
N TYR A 290 4.09 -9.87 -9.30
CA TYR A 290 3.65 -10.55 -10.53
C TYR A 290 2.47 -11.49 -10.31
N LYS A 291 2.30 -12.04 -9.12
CA LYS A 291 1.18 -12.92 -8.78
C LYS A 291 -0.15 -12.16 -8.61
N VAL A 292 -0.17 -11.10 -7.82
CA VAL A 292 -1.40 -10.41 -7.40
C VAL A 292 -1.49 -8.95 -7.85
N GLY A 293 -0.47 -8.41 -8.50
CA GLY A 293 -0.39 -6.99 -8.88
C GLY A 293 -1.53 -6.54 -9.79
N TYR A 294 -2.13 -7.43 -10.59
CA TYR A 294 -3.32 -7.10 -11.37
C TYR A 294 -4.47 -6.61 -10.46
N LYS A 295 -4.60 -7.13 -9.24
CA LYS A 295 -5.57 -6.66 -8.25
C LYS A 295 -5.22 -5.28 -7.71
N ALA A 296 -3.94 -4.97 -7.53
CA ALA A 296 -3.51 -3.64 -7.11
C ALA A 296 -3.91 -2.57 -8.14
N PHE A 297 -3.78 -2.87 -9.43
CA PHE A 297 -4.19 -1.95 -10.50
C PHE A 297 -5.72 -1.81 -10.58
N GLU A 298 -6.48 -2.91 -10.51
CA GLU A 298 -7.95 -2.87 -10.45
C GLU A 298 -8.43 -2.05 -9.25
N THR A 299 -7.84 -2.25 -8.07
CA THR A 299 -8.21 -1.52 -6.85
C THR A 299 -7.79 -0.05 -6.92
N ALA A 300 -6.64 0.26 -7.52
CA ALA A 300 -6.21 1.65 -7.73
C ALA A 300 -7.24 2.43 -8.57
N ASP A 301 -7.83 1.81 -9.59
CA ASP A 301 -8.89 2.42 -10.40
C ASP A 301 -10.21 2.55 -9.63
N GLN A 302 -10.59 1.56 -8.84
CA GLN A 302 -11.75 1.64 -7.95
C GLN A 302 -11.61 2.82 -6.98
N LEU A 303 -10.45 2.95 -6.34
CA LEU A 303 -10.16 4.04 -5.40
C LEU A 303 -10.03 5.40 -6.11
N ASP A 304 -9.57 5.45 -7.38
CA ASP A 304 -9.62 6.68 -8.19
C ASP A 304 -11.05 7.16 -8.40
N GLY A 305 -12.00 6.26 -8.49
CA GLY A 305 -13.42 6.56 -8.57
C GLY A 305 -13.93 7.40 -7.39
N LEU A 306 -13.30 7.33 -6.21
CA LEU A 306 -13.62 8.14 -5.04
C LEU A 306 -13.02 9.56 -5.08
N THR A 307 -12.21 9.88 -6.09
CA THR A 307 -11.67 11.24 -6.21
C THR A 307 -12.79 12.24 -6.45
N VAL A 308 -12.87 13.25 -5.56
CA VAL A 308 -13.87 14.32 -5.68
C VAL A 308 -13.46 15.27 -6.79
N ILE A 309 -14.40 15.54 -7.68
CA ILE A 309 -14.30 16.53 -8.76
C ILE A 309 -15.50 17.46 -8.69
N GLU A 310 -15.42 18.58 -9.36
CA GLU A 310 -16.52 19.52 -9.50
C GLU A 310 -16.94 19.57 -10.98
N LEU A 311 -18.21 19.21 -11.23
CA LEU A 311 -18.83 19.28 -12.54
C LEU A 311 -20.16 20.05 -12.41
N ASP A 312 -20.36 21.04 -13.26
CA ASP A 312 -21.56 21.89 -13.28
C ASP A 312 -21.89 22.48 -11.90
N GLY A 313 -20.85 22.87 -11.12
CA GLY A 313 -21.02 23.43 -9.78
C GLY A 313 -21.29 22.36 -8.67
N VAL A 314 -21.40 21.08 -9.03
CA VAL A 314 -21.64 20.00 -8.08
C VAL A 314 -20.32 19.31 -7.72
N LYS A 315 -19.98 19.28 -6.42
CA LYS A 315 -18.84 18.56 -5.87
C LYS A 315 -19.25 17.14 -5.48
N ALA A 316 -18.76 16.14 -6.20
CA ALA A 316 -19.00 14.73 -5.90
C ALA A 316 -17.84 13.85 -6.37
N THR A 317 -17.85 12.58 -5.98
CA THR A 317 -16.87 11.60 -6.47
C THR A 317 -17.06 11.36 -7.97
N ARG A 318 -15.99 10.97 -8.69
CA ARG A 318 -16.10 10.52 -10.10
C ARG A 318 -17.14 9.43 -10.25
N TYR A 319 -17.17 8.49 -9.30
CA TYR A 319 -18.12 7.40 -9.27
C TYR A 319 -19.56 7.90 -9.18
N LYS A 320 -19.83 8.85 -8.27
CA LYS A 320 -21.17 9.44 -8.09
C LYS A 320 -21.61 10.27 -9.28
N HIS A 321 -20.70 11.03 -9.89
CA HIS A 321 -20.99 11.76 -11.12
C HIS A 321 -21.35 10.81 -12.28
N PHE A 322 -20.77 9.61 -12.31
CA PHE A 322 -21.04 8.63 -13.36
C PHE A 322 -22.29 7.80 -13.08
N TYR A 323 -22.43 7.22 -11.88
CA TYR A 323 -23.52 6.30 -11.53
C TYR A 323 -24.71 6.93 -10.80
N GLY A 324 -24.64 8.22 -10.45
CA GLY A 324 -25.66 8.91 -9.67
C GLY A 324 -25.66 8.60 -8.17
N GLN A 325 -24.85 7.65 -7.71
CA GLN A 325 -24.78 7.21 -6.32
C GLN A 325 -23.33 6.82 -5.95
N ASP A 326 -23.02 6.79 -4.67
CA ASP A 326 -21.72 6.33 -4.18
C ASP A 326 -21.64 4.80 -4.22
N PRO A 327 -20.44 4.21 -4.36
CA PRO A 327 -20.29 2.75 -4.37
C PRO A 327 -20.62 2.16 -2.99
N LYS A 328 -21.32 1.02 -2.96
CA LYS A 328 -21.72 0.36 -1.70
C LYS A 328 -20.56 0.10 -0.73
N TRP A 329 -19.35 -0.11 -1.26
CA TRP A 329 -18.17 -0.45 -0.47
C TRP A 329 -17.46 0.76 0.13
N PHE A 330 -17.85 2.00 -0.18
CA PHE A 330 -17.11 3.19 0.29
C PHE A 330 -17.12 3.35 1.82
N ASN A 331 -18.17 2.86 2.50
CA ASN A 331 -18.25 2.85 3.97
C ASN A 331 -17.31 1.82 4.63
N TYR A 332 -16.74 0.90 3.85
CA TYR A 332 -15.96 -0.24 4.30
C TYR A 332 -14.55 -0.24 3.72
N LEU A 333 -13.93 0.94 3.66
CA LEU A 333 -12.57 1.10 3.14
C LEU A 333 -11.54 0.41 4.03
N ARG A 334 -10.58 -0.25 3.39
CA ARG A 334 -9.44 -0.91 4.04
C ARG A 334 -8.14 -0.59 3.30
N THR A 335 -7.02 -0.68 4.00
CA THR A 335 -5.70 -0.50 3.40
C THR A 335 -5.35 -1.74 2.58
N TRP A 336 -5.06 -1.56 1.30
CA TRP A 336 -4.65 -2.66 0.42
C TRP A 336 -3.39 -3.35 0.96
N GLY A 337 -3.42 -4.67 1.06
CA GLY A 337 -2.34 -5.44 1.69
C GLY A 337 -2.55 -5.76 3.17
N GLU A 338 -3.62 -5.26 3.79
CA GLU A 338 -3.97 -5.54 5.19
C GLU A 338 -4.29 -7.02 5.39
N ALA A 339 -3.82 -7.58 6.51
CA ALA A 339 -4.05 -8.98 6.86
C ALA A 339 -5.39 -9.19 7.57
N GLY A 340 -6.07 -10.27 7.22
CA GLY A 340 -7.26 -10.73 7.91
C GLY A 340 -7.37 -12.25 7.91
N ILE A 341 -8.03 -12.81 8.91
CA ILE A 341 -8.36 -14.21 8.96
C ILE A 341 -9.71 -14.43 8.31
N VAL A 342 -9.72 -15.21 7.24
CA VAL A 342 -10.92 -15.61 6.49
C VAL A 342 -11.38 -16.96 7.00
N LYS A 343 -12.67 -17.10 7.34
CA LYS A 343 -13.26 -18.37 7.72
C LYS A 343 -13.33 -19.30 6.51
N THR A 344 -12.75 -20.49 6.65
CA THR A 344 -12.86 -21.55 5.63
C THR A 344 -14.16 -22.31 5.78
N HIS A 345 -14.93 -22.42 4.70
CA HIS A 345 -16.18 -23.18 4.66
C HIS A 345 -15.92 -24.63 4.21
N THR A 346 -15.25 -25.41 5.04
CA THR A 346 -15.12 -26.87 4.79
C THR A 346 -16.03 -27.62 5.75
N ASN A 347 -16.97 -28.37 5.21
CA ASN A 347 -17.93 -29.17 5.99
C ASN A 347 -17.27 -30.31 6.79
N THR A 348 -15.98 -30.56 6.59
CA THR A 348 -15.22 -31.68 7.10
C THR A 348 -13.89 -31.31 7.74
N THR A 349 -13.73 -30.08 8.23
CA THR A 349 -12.50 -29.72 8.93
C THR A 349 -12.35 -30.52 10.20
N PRO A 350 -11.28 -31.33 10.38
CA PRO A 350 -11.02 -32.05 11.61
C PRO A 350 -11.04 -31.10 12.81
N LYS A 351 -11.51 -31.56 13.96
CA LYS A 351 -11.67 -30.75 15.18
C LYS A 351 -10.36 -30.06 15.64
N VAL A 352 -9.23 -30.62 15.25
CA VAL A 352 -7.88 -30.13 15.60
C VAL A 352 -7.31 -29.11 14.61
N ASN A 353 -7.95 -28.92 13.45
CA ASN A 353 -7.45 -27.97 12.42
C ASN A 353 -8.05 -26.58 12.60
N ASP A 354 -7.29 -25.58 12.18
CA ASP A 354 -7.75 -24.20 12.15
C ASP A 354 -8.97 -24.03 11.24
N ARG A 355 -9.93 -23.23 11.68
CA ARG A 355 -11.15 -22.91 10.93
C ARG A 355 -11.02 -21.66 10.05
N GLY A 356 -9.86 -21.05 10.03
CA GLY A 356 -9.57 -19.85 9.30
C GLY A 356 -8.18 -19.87 8.66
N VAL A 357 -8.02 -19.07 7.62
CA VAL A 357 -6.76 -18.89 6.92
C VAL A 357 -6.42 -17.42 6.88
N THR A 358 -5.13 -17.09 7.11
CA THR A 358 -4.67 -15.72 7.03
C THR A 358 -4.53 -15.31 5.57
N CYS A 359 -5.21 -14.23 5.19
CA CYS A 359 -5.26 -13.71 3.84
C CYS A 359 -4.88 -12.22 3.80
N MET A 360 -4.50 -11.75 2.64
CA MET A 360 -4.23 -10.37 2.33
C MET A 360 -5.42 -9.73 1.62
N PHE A 361 -5.86 -8.56 2.06
CA PHE A 361 -6.88 -7.78 1.36
C PHE A 361 -6.36 -7.26 0.02
N VAL A 362 -7.11 -7.53 -1.06
CA VAL A 362 -6.69 -7.21 -2.44
C VAL A 362 -7.73 -6.46 -3.28
N GLY A 363 -8.92 -6.18 -2.75
CA GLY A 363 -9.88 -5.36 -3.49
C GLY A 363 -11.34 -5.52 -3.10
N TYR A 364 -12.18 -4.80 -3.82
CA TYR A 364 -13.63 -4.74 -3.61
C TYR A 364 -14.36 -5.44 -4.76
N PRO A 365 -15.13 -6.51 -4.49
CA PRO A 365 -15.88 -7.19 -5.54
C PRO A 365 -17.03 -6.29 -6.04
N THR A 366 -17.25 -6.27 -7.35
CA THR A 366 -18.22 -5.36 -7.99
C THR A 366 -19.67 -5.84 -7.97
N GLN A 367 -19.91 -7.11 -7.61
CA GLN A 367 -21.24 -7.74 -7.67
C GLN A 367 -21.79 -8.19 -6.32
N HIS A 368 -21.16 -7.74 -5.22
CA HIS A 368 -21.50 -8.13 -3.86
C HIS A 368 -21.91 -6.92 -3.01
N GLU A 369 -22.38 -7.18 -1.80
CA GLU A 369 -22.63 -6.13 -0.82
C GLU A 369 -21.34 -5.41 -0.42
N GLY A 370 -21.46 -4.20 0.09
CA GLY A 370 -20.31 -3.31 0.32
C GLY A 370 -19.31 -3.80 1.37
N ASP A 371 -19.77 -4.58 2.35
CA ASP A 371 -18.94 -5.19 3.39
C ASP A 371 -18.06 -6.35 2.90
N THR A 372 -18.43 -6.95 1.75
CA THR A 372 -17.68 -8.06 1.14
C THR A 372 -16.33 -7.60 0.58
N LYS A 373 -15.30 -8.42 0.76
CA LYS A 373 -13.92 -8.15 0.32
C LYS A 373 -13.35 -9.28 -0.52
N GLU A 374 -12.42 -8.95 -1.39
CA GLU A 374 -11.55 -9.93 -2.05
C GLU A 374 -10.28 -10.08 -1.21
N MET A 375 -10.02 -11.31 -0.79
CA MET A 375 -8.89 -11.69 0.06
C MET A 375 -8.03 -12.72 -0.67
N TRP A 376 -6.74 -12.51 -0.70
CA TRP A 376 -5.78 -13.41 -1.33
C TRP A 376 -4.96 -14.15 -0.27
N GLU A 377 -4.93 -15.46 -0.38
CA GLU A 377 -4.07 -16.32 0.42
C GLU A 377 -2.78 -16.63 -0.40
N PRO A 378 -1.63 -16.07 0.00
CA PRO A 378 -0.40 -16.14 -0.79
C PRO A 378 0.23 -17.53 -0.92
N ILE A 379 0.10 -18.40 0.10
CA ILE A 379 0.76 -19.71 0.17
C ILE A 379 0.12 -20.67 -0.86
N GLY A 380 -1.18 -20.88 -0.76
CA GLY A 380 -1.95 -21.71 -1.70
C GLY A 380 -2.38 -20.94 -2.96
N ASN A 381 -2.09 -19.64 -3.03
CA ASN A 381 -2.51 -18.75 -4.13
C ASN A 381 -4.03 -18.77 -4.36
N ALA A 382 -4.80 -18.90 -3.28
CA ALA A 382 -6.27 -18.95 -3.32
C ALA A 382 -6.87 -17.52 -3.21
N MET A 383 -8.03 -17.32 -3.83
CA MET A 383 -8.78 -16.07 -3.77
C MET A 383 -10.12 -16.30 -3.11
N TYR A 384 -10.41 -15.56 -2.07
CA TYR A 384 -11.67 -15.61 -1.32
C TYR A 384 -12.45 -14.32 -1.53
N THR A 385 -13.77 -14.45 -1.72
CA THR A 385 -14.69 -13.31 -1.73
C THR A 385 -15.65 -13.50 -0.57
N THR A 386 -15.48 -12.73 0.49
CA THR A 386 -16.21 -12.94 1.75
C THR A 386 -16.35 -11.63 2.55
N ARG A 387 -17.31 -11.61 3.45
CA ARG A 387 -17.47 -10.60 4.50
C ARG A 387 -17.01 -11.08 5.88
N ASP A 388 -16.86 -12.41 6.05
CA ASP A 388 -16.51 -13.05 7.32
C ASP A 388 -14.99 -12.98 7.53
N ILE A 389 -14.51 -11.80 7.92
CA ILE A 389 -13.08 -11.50 8.07
C ILE A 389 -12.82 -10.95 9.47
N THR A 390 -11.89 -11.56 10.18
CA THR A 390 -11.32 -11.02 11.42
C THR A 390 -10.04 -10.27 11.05
N TRP A 391 -10.05 -8.93 11.15
CA TRP A 391 -8.92 -8.09 10.78
C TRP A 391 -7.82 -8.14 11.84
N LEU A 392 -6.58 -8.19 11.38
CA LEU A 392 -5.39 -8.28 12.24
C LEU A 392 -4.71 -6.92 12.49
N ASP A 393 -5.23 -5.84 11.90
CA ASP A 393 -4.72 -4.46 12.03
C ASP A 393 -3.21 -4.32 11.73
N ARG A 394 -2.72 -5.13 10.80
CA ARG A 394 -1.35 -5.13 10.30
C ARG A 394 -1.32 -5.49 8.82
N MET A 395 -0.21 -5.17 8.13
CA MET A 395 0.02 -5.68 6.79
C MET A 395 0.27 -7.20 6.81
N TYR A 396 -0.11 -7.87 5.72
CA TYR A 396 0.16 -9.30 5.57
C TYR A 396 1.67 -9.54 5.47
N PHE A 397 2.36 -8.86 4.56
CA PHE A 397 3.81 -8.86 4.47
C PHE A 397 4.36 -7.74 5.36
N GLN A 398 5.17 -8.12 6.33
CA GLN A 398 5.86 -7.15 7.18
C GLN A 398 7.08 -6.61 6.45
N ARG A 399 7.39 -5.34 6.66
CA ARG A 399 8.62 -4.74 6.14
C ARG A 399 9.79 -5.49 6.78
N GLN A 400 10.64 -6.12 5.99
CA GLN A 400 11.93 -6.56 6.48
C GLN A 400 12.70 -5.27 6.79
N ILE A 401 12.85 -4.98 8.07
CA ILE A 401 13.80 -3.97 8.51
C ILE A 401 15.15 -4.58 8.15
N SER A 402 15.80 -4.06 7.10
CA SER A 402 17.18 -4.40 6.83
C SER A 402 17.94 -4.17 8.13
N LYS A 403 18.59 -5.20 8.64
CA LYS A 403 19.51 -5.12 9.77
C LYS A 403 20.74 -4.30 9.35
N THR A 404 20.58 -3.00 9.27
CA THR A 404 21.63 -2.00 9.11
C THR A 404 21.44 -0.90 10.15
N GLU A 405 21.09 -1.31 11.35
CA GLU A 405 21.49 -0.64 12.57
C GLU A 405 22.19 -1.75 13.35
N GLU A 406 23.49 -1.62 13.50
CA GLU A 406 24.32 -2.45 14.33
C GLU A 406 23.60 -2.70 15.65
N GLU A 407 23.10 -3.92 15.87
CA GLU A 407 22.87 -4.42 17.21
C GLU A 407 24.26 -4.44 17.86
N VAL A 408 24.60 -3.38 18.57
CA VAL A 408 25.72 -3.42 19.50
C VAL A 408 25.30 -4.41 20.57
N GLU A 409 25.72 -5.64 20.40
CA GLU A 409 25.68 -6.65 21.43
C GLU A 409 26.55 -6.13 22.56
N ILE A 410 25.92 -5.56 23.61
CA ILE A 410 26.62 -5.18 24.83
C ILE A 410 26.91 -6.49 25.56
N ILE A 411 28.03 -7.09 25.22
CA ILE A 411 28.61 -8.15 26.04
C ILE A 411 29.12 -7.46 27.30
N ILE A 412 28.35 -7.54 28.36
CA ILE A 412 28.82 -7.19 29.71
C ILE A 412 29.77 -8.31 30.13
N GLN A 413 31.05 -8.12 29.89
CA GLN A 413 32.06 -8.97 30.52
C GLN A 413 32.05 -8.67 32.00
N PRO A 414 32.01 -9.70 32.89
CA PRO A 414 32.18 -9.47 34.31
C PRO A 414 33.61 -8.98 34.58
N ASN A 415 33.73 -7.88 35.30
CA ASN A 415 34.98 -7.37 35.77
C ASN A 415 35.71 -8.42 36.61
N THR A 416 36.65 -9.10 36.03
CA THR A 416 37.63 -9.91 36.76
C THR A 416 38.74 -8.94 37.23
N THR A 417 38.70 -8.59 38.49
CA THR A 417 39.76 -7.88 39.16
C THR A 417 41.02 -8.76 39.12
N THR A 418 41.97 -8.43 38.28
CA THR A 418 43.30 -9.05 38.32
C THR A 418 44.29 -7.98 38.71
N GLN A 419 44.94 -8.26 39.81
CA GLN A 419 45.98 -7.49 40.42
C GLN A 419 47.13 -7.21 39.46
N THR A 420 47.56 -5.96 39.48
CA THR A 420 48.77 -5.45 38.84
C THR A 420 50.00 -6.15 39.39
N LYS A 421 50.78 -6.77 38.53
CA LYS A 421 52.22 -6.97 38.78
C LYS A 421 52.97 -6.12 37.73
N VAL A 422 53.64 -5.14 38.25
CA VAL A 422 54.60 -4.32 37.52
C VAL A 422 55.85 -5.18 37.29
N VAL A 423 56.31 -5.32 36.04
CA VAL A 423 57.71 -5.64 35.67
C VAL A 423 58.03 -4.73 34.51
N SER A 424 59.01 -3.88 34.74
CA SER A 424 59.80 -3.09 33.82
C SER A 424 60.74 -3.99 33.01
N ASP A 425 60.94 -3.67 31.73
CA ASP A 425 62.23 -3.58 31.00
C ASP A 425 61.90 -3.62 29.48
N ASP A 426 62.10 -2.55 28.83
CA ASP A 426 63.19 -1.95 28.07
C ASP A 426 63.69 -2.73 26.82
N LYS A 427 63.87 -1.94 25.73
CA LYS A 427 64.53 -2.22 24.42
C LYS A 427 63.62 -2.84 23.36
N GLY A 428 63.56 -2.30 22.15
CA GLY A 428 64.42 -1.48 21.36
C GLY A 428 63.80 -1.30 19.97
N ILE A 429 64.21 -0.28 19.37
CA ILE A 429 63.96 0.28 18.03
C ILE A 429 64.27 -0.72 16.91
N GLN A 430 63.46 -0.74 15.86
CA GLN A 430 63.97 -0.68 14.46
C GLN A 430 62.85 -0.29 13.52
N GLU A 431 63.08 0.86 12.89
CA GLU A 431 62.51 1.32 11.63
C GLU A 431 62.94 0.39 10.48
N ASN A 432 62.08 0.26 9.47
CA ASN A 432 62.52 0.18 8.09
C ASN A 432 61.39 0.66 7.19
N ASP A 433 61.70 1.75 6.53
CA ASP A 433 61.12 2.26 5.30
C ASP A 433 61.36 1.28 4.13
N ASN A 434 60.45 1.38 3.15
CA ASN A 434 60.64 1.38 1.71
C ASN A 434 59.24 1.24 1.10
N ASP A 435 58.66 2.22 0.50
CA ASP A 435 58.95 3.02 -0.70
C ASP A 435 58.69 2.26 -2.01
N ASP A 436 58.10 3.01 -2.94
CA ASP A 436 57.91 2.77 -4.38
C ASP A 436 56.75 1.82 -4.78
N GLY A 437 55.89 2.19 -5.68
CA GLY A 437 55.93 3.10 -6.80
C GLY A 437 54.64 2.98 -7.62
N ASP A 438 54.42 4.00 -8.32
CA ASP A 438 53.44 4.30 -9.36
C ASP A 438 53.11 3.15 -10.33
N ASP A 439 51.89 3.12 -10.85
CA ASP A 439 51.72 3.39 -12.28
C ASP A 439 50.26 3.49 -12.73
N ASP A 440 50.07 4.43 -13.63
CA ASP A 440 48.89 4.84 -14.37
C ASP A 440 48.35 3.76 -15.32
N GLY A 441 47.10 3.89 -15.68
CA GLY A 441 46.54 3.15 -16.81
C GLY A 441 45.12 3.47 -17.19
N ASP A 442 44.86 4.71 -17.67
CA ASP A 442 43.73 5.03 -18.55
C ASP A 442 43.64 4.05 -19.73
N THR A 443 42.46 3.56 -20.00
CA THR A 443 42.09 3.19 -21.36
C THR A 443 40.62 3.43 -21.65
N VAL A 444 40.37 4.52 -22.32
CA VAL A 444 39.19 4.83 -23.12
C VAL A 444 39.22 3.93 -24.36
N MET A 445 38.14 3.28 -24.67
CA MET A 445 37.82 2.87 -26.04
C MET A 445 36.38 3.12 -26.37
N ASN A 446 36.19 4.12 -27.24
CA ASN A 446 35.07 4.28 -28.16
C ASN A 446 35.19 3.25 -29.28
N GLU A 447 34.04 3.02 -29.94
CA GLU A 447 33.82 2.61 -31.33
C GLU A 447 32.68 1.58 -31.39
N GLU A 448 31.77 1.50 -32.30
CA GLU A 448 31.43 2.29 -33.50
C GLU A 448 30.04 1.82 -33.99
N VAL A 449 29.48 2.67 -34.77
CA VAL A 449 28.25 2.53 -35.57
C VAL A 449 28.35 1.39 -36.58
N GLY A 450 27.30 0.61 -36.71
CA GLY A 450 27.14 -0.37 -37.80
C GLY A 450 25.68 -0.40 -38.28
N SER A 451 25.39 0.40 -39.25
CA SER A 451 24.22 0.29 -40.12
C SER A 451 24.35 -0.86 -41.07
N GLU A 452 23.36 -1.73 -41.20
CA GLU A 452 23.09 -2.42 -42.44
C GLU A 452 21.63 -2.71 -42.69
N GLN A 453 21.21 -2.35 -43.88
CA GLN A 453 19.89 -2.51 -44.50
C GLN A 453 19.75 -3.91 -45.13
N LEU A 454 18.52 -4.20 -45.58
CA LEU A 454 18.07 -5.20 -46.54
C LEU A 454 17.77 -6.60 -45.94
N GLU A 455 16.55 -7.11 -46.01
CA GLU A 455 15.49 -7.26 -47.06
C GLU A 455 14.06 -7.20 -46.47
#